data_1f792ed81f47afba97448cce8c5c7dd1
#
_entry.id   1f792ed81f47afba97448cce8c5c7dd1
#
_cell.length_a   1.000
_cell.length_b   1.000
_cell.length_c   1.000
_cell.angle_alpha   90.00
_cell.angle_beta   90.00
_cell.angle_gamma   90.00
#
_symmetry.space_group_name_H-M   'P 1'
#
loop_
_entity.id
_entity.type
_entity.pdbx_description
1 polymer ?
#
loop_
_entity_poly.entity_id
_entity_poly.type
_entity_poly.pdbx_seq_one_letter_code
_entity_poly.pdbx_strand_id
1 'polypeptide(L)'
;MLSYTPESHTGEDNAVRFISWNIDSLNAALTGTSERSELSRKVLDTIREYDPDVIALQETKLPGDGPSKKHMEFLGEKFPDYAIVWNSSVAPARKSYAGTMFLYKNDLDPSVSFPKIGAPGTMDYEGRIITLEFDRFFLTQVYTPNAGENLDRLADRQAWDEKFADYLASLDKIKPVVAAGDFNVSHREIDLAHPDSNRQSAGFTEEERQGFTNLLAKGFTDTFRHIHGDVTGVYTWWSQIIRTSKINNSGWRIDYWLVSDRIADKVSRSEVIDSGPRQDHAPILLEIDL
;
A
#
# COMPACT_ATOMS: atom_id res chain seq x y z
N MET A 1 16.24 0.36 19.04
CA MET A 1 16.45 -0.94 18.40
C MET A 1 15.83 -2.01 19.30
N LEU A 2 14.65 -2.48 18.97
CA LEU A 2 14.06 -3.66 19.59
C LEU A 2 14.40 -4.84 18.69
N SER A 3 15.24 -5.74 19.17
CA SER A 3 15.60 -6.98 18.47
C SER A 3 14.44 -7.96 18.56
N TYR A 4 13.85 -8.30 17.41
CA TYR A 4 12.84 -9.34 17.28
C TYR A 4 13.51 -10.72 17.30
N THR A 5 13.10 -11.59 18.21
CA THR A 5 13.28 -13.04 18.14
C THR A 5 11.92 -13.66 17.79
N PRO A 6 11.81 -14.51 16.74
CA PRO A 6 10.55 -15.17 16.44
C PRO A 6 10.20 -16.17 17.54
N GLU A 7 9.12 -15.93 18.27
CA GLU A 7 8.52 -16.93 19.15
C GLU A 7 7.72 -17.93 18.31
N SER A 8 7.97 -19.21 18.52
CA SER A 8 7.22 -20.30 17.90
C SER A 8 5.80 -20.36 18.48
N HIS A 9 4.82 -19.90 17.71
CA HIS A 9 3.42 -20.05 18.09
C HIS A 9 2.91 -21.45 17.76
N THR A 10 2.57 -22.20 18.80
CA THR A 10 1.78 -23.45 18.74
C THR A 10 0.36 -23.11 19.19
N GLY A 11 -0.48 -22.66 18.29
CA GLY A 11 -1.91 -22.47 18.40
C GLY A 11 -2.45 -22.35 16.98
N GLU A 12 -3.62 -22.89 16.67
CA GLU A 12 -4.28 -22.72 15.39
C GLU A 12 -4.58 -21.22 15.19
N ASP A 13 -3.59 -20.46 14.68
CA ASP A 13 -3.75 -19.06 14.32
C ASP A 13 -4.52 -18.98 13.01
N ASN A 14 -5.82 -18.74 13.09
CA ASN A 14 -6.67 -18.37 11.96
C ASN A 14 -6.40 -16.92 11.47
N ALA A 15 -5.35 -16.27 11.96
CA ALA A 15 -4.99 -14.93 11.58
C ALA A 15 -4.40 -14.90 10.17
N VAL A 16 -5.03 -14.15 9.28
CA VAL A 16 -4.52 -13.90 7.93
C VAL A 16 -3.46 -12.80 7.99
N ARG A 17 -2.36 -13.00 7.28
CA ARG A 17 -1.24 -12.06 7.24
C ARG A 17 -1.12 -11.40 5.89
N PHE A 18 -1.13 -10.07 5.90
CA PHE A 18 -1.03 -9.25 4.69
C PHE A 18 0.18 -8.32 4.77
N ILE A 19 0.87 -8.12 3.65
CA ILE A 19 1.93 -7.11 3.53
C ILE A 19 1.62 -6.22 2.32
N SER A 20 1.76 -4.90 2.50
CA SER A 20 1.63 -3.91 1.44
C SER A 20 2.93 -3.11 1.32
N TRP A 21 3.39 -2.88 0.08
CA TRP A 21 4.62 -2.13 -0.19
C TRP A 21 4.58 -1.41 -1.53
N ASN A 22 4.83 -0.09 -1.51
CA ASN A 22 5.14 0.65 -2.73
C ASN A 22 6.59 0.33 -3.14
N ILE A 23 6.75 -0.43 -4.24
CA ILE A 23 8.05 -0.97 -4.69
C ILE A 23 8.83 0.02 -5.56
N ASP A 24 8.22 1.11 -5.99
CA ASP A 24 8.81 2.11 -6.89
C ASP A 24 9.53 1.51 -8.10
N SER A 25 8.77 0.88 -8.96
CA SER A 25 9.21 0.16 -10.17
C SER A 25 9.65 -1.29 -9.94
N LEU A 26 8.75 -2.20 -10.30
CA LEU A 26 9.02 -3.64 -10.29
C LEU A 26 10.23 -3.99 -11.17
N ASN A 27 10.34 -3.38 -12.36
CA ASN A 27 11.48 -3.61 -13.25
C ASN A 27 12.80 -3.23 -12.61
N ALA A 28 12.88 -2.04 -11.99
CA ALA A 28 14.10 -1.60 -11.31
C ALA A 28 14.45 -2.53 -10.12
N ALA A 29 13.46 -2.95 -9.34
CA ALA A 29 13.66 -3.84 -8.20
C ALA A 29 14.16 -5.23 -8.62
N LEU A 30 13.50 -5.89 -9.57
CA LEU A 30 13.77 -7.30 -9.90
C LEU A 30 14.94 -7.48 -10.86
N THR A 31 15.08 -6.63 -11.88
CA THR A 31 16.06 -6.80 -12.96
C THR A 31 17.15 -5.75 -12.99
N GLY A 32 17.08 -4.71 -12.16
CA GLY A 32 18.11 -3.69 -12.05
C GLY A 32 19.39 -4.22 -11.39
N THR A 33 20.52 -3.54 -11.69
CA THR A 33 21.85 -3.89 -11.19
C THR A 33 22.42 -2.86 -10.23
N SER A 34 21.62 -1.84 -9.85
CA SER A 34 22.04 -0.83 -8.90
C SER A 34 22.01 -1.34 -7.46
N GLU A 35 22.75 -0.69 -6.56
CA GLU A 35 22.68 -0.95 -5.11
C GLU A 35 21.23 -0.89 -4.59
N ARG A 36 20.43 0.09 -5.07
CA ARG A 36 19.02 0.21 -4.72
C ARG A 36 18.22 -1.02 -5.13
N SER A 37 18.49 -1.57 -6.32
CA SER A 37 17.85 -2.80 -6.80
C SER A 37 18.18 -4.01 -5.92
N GLU A 38 19.43 -4.14 -5.49
CA GLU A 38 19.85 -5.19 -4.56
C GLU A 38 19.16 -5.06 -3.20
N LEU A 39 19.03 -3.83 -2.69
CA LEU A 39 18.31 -3.56 -1.46
C LEU A 39 16.81 -3.82 -1.59
N SER A 40 16.19 -3.53 -2.75
CA SER A 40 14.79 -3.90 -3.00
C SER A 40 14.58 -5.42 -2.95
N ARG A 41 15.52 -6.20 -3.50
CA ARG A 41 15.46 -7.67 -3.40
C ARG A 41 15.60 -8.18 -1.96
N LYS A 42 16.41 -7.53 -1.12
CA LYS A 42 16.49 -7.84 0.33
C LYS A 42 15.17 -7.54 1.06
N VAL A 43 14.47 -6.47 0.67
CA VAL A 43 13.12 -6.20 1.21
C VAL A 43 12.15 -7.33 0.83
N LEU A 44 12.21 -7.82 -0.42
CA LEU A 44 11.42 -8.98 -0.83
C LEU A 44 11.81 -10.27 -0.07
N ASP A 45 13.09 -10.45 0.28
CA ASP A 45 13.53 -11.55 1.15
C ASP A 45 12.90 -11.43 2.55
N THR A 46 12.95 -10.24 3.13
CA THR A 46 12.31 -9.96 4.42
C THR A 46 10.80 -10.19 4.36
N ILE A 47 10.11 -9.71 3.31
CA ILE A 47 8.67 -9.95 3.11
C ILE A 47 8.39 -11.46 3.08
N ARG A 48 9.21 -12.25 2.38
CA ARG A 48 9.04 -13.70 2.32
C ARG A 48 9.20 -14.37 3.69
N GLU A 49 10.13 -13.90 4.53
CA GLU A 49 10.35 -14.44 5.89
C GLU A 49 9.12 -14.29 6.80
N TYR A 50 8.27 -13.27 6.55
CA TYR A 50 6.99 -13.12 7.24
C TYR A 50 5.93 -14.14 6.77
N ASP A 51 6.16 -14.85 5.67
CA ASP A 51 5.22 -15.81 5.07
C ASP A 51 3.78 -15.26 4.94
N PRO A 52 3.58 -14.09 4.29
CA PRO A 52 2.26 -13.48 4.19
C PRO A 52 1.33 -14.30 3.30
N ASP A 53 0.03 -14.27 3.58
CA ASP A 53 -0.98 -14.88 2.72
C ASP A 53 -1.19 -14.08 1.44
N VAL A 54 -1.08 -12.75 1.53
CA VAL A 54 -1.17 -11.84 0.38
C VAL A 54 -0.14 -10.72 0.50
N ILE A 55 0.48 -10.38 -0.64
CA ILE A 55 1.41 -9.26 -0.82
C ILE A 55 0.78 -8.29 -1.83
N ALA A 56 0.63 -7.03 -1.43
CA ALA A 56 0.15 -5.94 -2.29
C ALA A 56 1.31 -5.01 -2.66
N LEU A 57 1.58 -4.88 -3.97
CA LEU A 57 2.65 -4.03 -4.48
C LEU A 57 2.06 -2.85 -5.25
N GLN A 58 2.45 -1.63 -4.93
CA GLN A 58 2.04 -0.42 -5.62
C GLN A 58 3.21 0.15 -6.43
N GLU A 59 2.86 1.01 -7.39
CA GLU A 59 3.82 1.69 -8.27
C GLU A 59 4.72 0.74 -9.06
N THR A 60 4.11 -0.33 -9.60
CA THR A 60 4.84 -1.37 -10.33
C THR A 60 5.45 -0.87 -11.64
N LYS A 61 4.89 0.20 -12.23
CA LYS A 61 5.36 0.85 -13.47
C LYS A 61 5.56 -0.12 -14.65
N LEU A 62 4.74 -1.17 -14.68
CA LEU A 62 4.77 -2.15 -15.76
C LEU A 62 4.16 -1.60 -17.04
N PRO A 63 4.58 -2.10 -18.23
CA PRO A 63 3.89 -1.84 -19.48
C PRO A 63 2.47 -2.43 -19.46
N GLY A 64 1.62 -2.01 -20.41
CA GLY A 64 0.21 -2.41 -20.45
C GLY A 64 -0.03 -3.92 -20.59
N ASP A 65 0.93 -4.64 -21.17
CA ASP A 65 0.95 -6.11 -21.28
C ASP A 65 1.47 -6.82 -20.00
N GLY A 66 1.87 -6.04 -18.98
CA GLY A 66 2.23 -6.57 -17.67
C GLY A 66 3.69 -6.93 -17.48
N PRO A 67 3.99 -7.85 -16.54
CA PRO A 67 5.35 -8.25 -16.21
C PRO A 67 6.01 -9.04 -17.36
N SER A 68 7.29 -8.77 -17.59
CA SER A 68 8.09 -9.53 -18.55
C SER A 68 8.33 -10.97 -18.09
N LYS A 69 8.75 -11.85 -19.01
CA LYS A 69 9.15 -13.23 -18.68
C LYS A 69 10.17 -13.27 -17.52
N LYS A 70 11.17 -12.38 -17.55
CA LYS A 70 12.18 -12.29 -16.47
C LYS A 70 11.58 -11.91 -15.11
N HIS A 71 10.58 -11.04 -15.10
CA HIS A 71 9.88 -10.69 -13.86
C HIS A 71 9.11 -11.90 -13.31
N MET A 72 8.42 -12.64 -14.19
CA MET A 72 7.66 -13.83 -13.79
C MET A 72 8.57 -14.97 -13.32
N GLU A 73 9.71 -15.17 -13.97
CA GLU A 73 10.73 -16.14 -13.53
C GLU A 73 11.24 -15.78 -12.13
N PHE A 74 11.66 -14.52 -11.92
CA PHE A 74 12.15 -14.08 -10.61
C PHE A 74 11.09 -14.22 -9.51
N LEU A 75 9.86 -13.77 -9.77
CA LEU A 75 8.76 -13.87 -8.79
C LEU A 75 8.38 -15.32 -8.52
N GLY A 76 8.34 -16.18 -9.56
CA GLY A 76 8.04 -17.60 -9.41
C GLY A 76 9.13 -18.38 -8.65
N GLU A 77 10.41 -17.99 -8.78
CA GLU A 77 11.49 -18.56 -7.97
C GLU A 77 11.40 -18.11 -6.49
N LYS A 78 11.09 -16.84 -6.27
CA LYS A 78 11.04 -16.26 -4.93
C LYS A 78 9.76 -16.61 -4.18
N PHE A 79 8.63 -16.68 -4.87
CA PHE A 79 7.28 -16.92 -4.34
C PHE A 79 6.60 -18.07 -5.11
N PRO A 80 7.14 -19.32 -5.03
CA PRO A 80 6.68 -20.44 -5.86
C PRO A 80 5.23 -20.86 -5.57
N ASP A 81 4.74 -20.58 -4.37
CA ASP A 81 3.40 -20.96 -3.91
C ASP A 81 2.37 -19.84 -4.06
N TYR A 82 2.70 -18.78 -4.84
CA TYR A 82 1.84 -17.63 -5.02
C TYR A 82 1.33 -17.49 -6.45
N ALA A 83 0.05 -17.21 -6.58
CA ALA A 83 -0.54 -16.67 -7.81
C ALA A 83 -0.24 -15.17 -7.90
N ILE A 84 -0.15 -14.65 -9.13
CA ILE A 84 0.21 -13.26 -9.40
C ILE A 84 -0.86 -12.63 -10.28
N VAL A 85 -1.38 -11.47 -9.86
CA VAL A 85 -2.31 -10.66 -10.64
C VAL A 85 -1.86 -9.21 -10.64
N TRP A 86 -2.00 -8.51 -11.75
CA TRP A 86 -1.57 -7.12 -11.90
C TRP A 86 -2.60 -6.29 -12.64
N ASN A 87 -2.55 -4.99 -12.38
CA ASN A 87 -3.28 -3.97 -13.11
C ASN A 87 -2.28 -2.89 -13.56
N SER A 88 -2.05 -2.77 -14.85
CA SER A 88 -1.07 -1.84 -15.43
C SER A 88 -1.76 -0.66 -16.07
N SER A 89 -1.02 0.45 -16.20
CA SER A 89 -1.48 1.61 -16.94
C SER A 89 -1.62 1.28 -18.42
N VAL A 90 -2.80 1.57 -18.98
CA VAL A 90 -3.16 1.34 -20.39
C VAL A 90 -3.71 2.63 -21.03
N ALA A 91 -3.71 2.70 -22.36
CA ALA A 91 -4.27 3.85 -23.08
C ALA A 91 -5.73 4.15 -22.62
N PRO A 92 -6.11 5.41 -22.44
CA PRO A 92 -5.39 6.65 -22.78
C PRO A 92 -4.36 7.13 -21.76
N ALA A 93 -4.14 6.43 -20.65
CA ALA A 93 -3.16 6.80 -19.65
C ALA A 93 -1.70 6.61 -20.15
N ARG A 94 -0.77 7.24 -19.43
CA ARG A 94 0.66 7.15 -19.73
C ARG A 94 1.16 5.72 -19.53
N LYS A 95 1.94 5.20 -20.48
CA LYS A 95 2.55 3.87 -20.41
C LYS A 95 3.58 3.79 -19.28
N SER A 96 3.70 2.60 -18.68
CA SER A 96 4.70 2.30 -17.64
C SER A 96 4.66 3.32 -16.49
N TYR A 97 3.46 3.61 -16.02
CA TYR A 97 3.16 4.58 -14.98
C TYR A 97 2.23 3.94 -13.94
N ALA A 98 2.31 4.36 -12.69
CA ALA A 98 1.49 3.82 -11.62
C ALA A 98 1.47 2.26 -11.60
N GLY A 99 0.31 1.64 -11.58
CA GLY A 99 0.16 0.20 -11.61
C GLY A 99 0.25 -0.47 -10.24
N THR A 100 -0.49 -1.55 -10.08
CA THR A 100 -0.56 -2.36 -8.85
C THR A 100 -0.46 -3.84 -9.16
N MET A 101 -0.07 -4.64 -8.18
CA MET A 101 0.08 -6.10 -8.29
C MET A 101 -0.25 -6.76 -6.96
N PHE A 102 -0.95 -7.89 -6.99
CA PHE A 102 -1.04 -8.80 -5.86
C PHE A 102 -0.27 -10.09 -6.13
N LEU A 103 0.37 -10.61 -5.09
CA LEU A 103 0.77 -12.00 -4.98
C LEU A 103 -0.04 -12.60 -3.83
N TYR A 104 -0.68 -13.74 -4.02
CA TYR A 104 -1.46 -14.43 -2.98
C TYR A 104 -1.23 -15.93 -3.04
N LYS A 105 -1.27 -16.60 -1.88
CA LYS A 105 -1.06 -18.06 -1.82
C LYS A 105 -2.07 -18.79 -2.72
N ASN A 106 -1.61 -19.81 -3.42
CA ASN A 106 -2.37 -20.51 -4.47
C ASN A 106 -3.68 -21.18 -3.96
N ASP A 107 -3.75 -21.47 -2.68
CA ASP A 107 -4.91 -22.10 -2.03
C ASP A 107 -6.03 -21.12 -1.66
N LEU A 108 -5.80 -19.81 -1.80
CA LEU A 108 -6.78 -18.78 -1.44
C LEU A 108 -7.87 -18.54 -2.48
N ASP A 109 -7.59 -18.72 -3.75
CA ASP A 109 -8.49 -18.65 -4.92
C ASP A 109 -9.55 -17.51 -4.90
N PRO A 110 -9.18 -16.23 -4.70
CA PRO A 110 -10.13 -15.13 -4.69
C PRO A 110 -10.65 -14.79 -6.08
N SER A 111 -11.87 -14.25 -6.16
CA SER A 111 -12.32 -13.56 -7.38
C SER A 111 -11.61 -12.23 -7.52
N VAL A 112 -11.05 -11.95 -8.71
CA VAL A 112 -10.25 -10.75 -8.99
C VAL A 112 -11.06 -9.74 -9.79
N SER A 113 -11.01 -8.46 -9.39
CA SER A 113 -11.61 -7.37 -10.15
C SER A 113 -10.70 -6.15 -10.27
N PHE A 114 -10.90 -5.39 -11.35
CA PHE A 114 -10.17 -4.17 -11.69
C PHE A 114 -11.18 -3.01 -11.77
N PRO A 115 -11.58 -2.45 -10.63
CA PRO A 115 -12.65 -1.47 -10.58
C PRO A 115 -12.29 -0.16 -11.28
N LYS A 116 -13.27 0.40 -11.98
CA LYS A 116 -13.26 1.80 -12.44
C LYS A 116 -14.25 2.56 -11.57
N ILE A 117 -13.76 3.57 -10.88
CA ILE A 117 -14.54 4.29 -9.88
C ILE A 117 -15.14 5.61 -10.40
N GLY A 118 -14.97 5.89 -11.69
CA GLY A 118 -15.36 7.18 -12.30
C GLY A 118 -14.39 8.30 -11.92
N ALA A 119 -13.12 7.95 -11.77
CA ALA A 119 -12.06 8.88 -11.41
C ALA A 119 -11.77 9.89 -12.53
N PRO A 120 -11.31 11.12 -12.22
CA PRO A 120 -11.04 12.14 -13.21
C PRO A 120 -9.89 11.77 -14.15
N GLY A 121 -9.91 12.35 -15.34
CA GLY A 121 -8.85 12.21 -16.34
C GLY A 121 -8.62 10.77 -16.75
N THR A 122 -7.38 10.29 -16.61
CA THR A 122 -6.96 8.94 -17.00
C THR A 122 -6.83 7.99 -15.81
N MET A 123 -7.18 8.39 -14.61
CA MET A 123 -6.88 7.66 -13.37
C MET A 123 -7.49 6.26 -13.33
N ASP A 124 -8.67 6.04 -13.91
CA ASP A 124 -9.29 4.71 -14.05
C ASP A 124 -8.54 3.77 -15.02
N TYR A 125 -7.59 4.29 -15.77
CA TYR A 125 -6.79 3.55 -16.75
C TYR A 125 -5.32 3.39 -16.32
N GLU A 126 -4.98 3.84 -15.10
CA GLU A 126 -3.61 3.85 -14.60
C GLU A 126 -3.26 2.62 -13.75
N GLY A 127 -4.18 1.66 -13.63
CA GLY A 127 -3.94 0.42 -12.88
C GLY A 127 -3.80 0.62 -11.38
N ARG A 128 -4.52 1.60 -10.80
CA ARG A 128 -4.36 2.04 -9.41
C ARG A 128 -5.06 1.19 -8.36
N ILE A 129 -6.03 0.37 -8.77
CA ILE A 129 -6.86 -0.43 -7.85
C ILE A 129 -6.96 -1.86 -8.35
N ILE A 130 -6.81 -2.81 -7.44
CA ILE A 130 -7.21 -4.21 -7.60
C ILE A 130 -8.02 -4.59 -6.36
N THR A 131 -9.12 -5.31 -6.56
CA THR A 131 -9.88 -5.89 -5.46
C THR A 131 -9.92 -7.41 -5.60
N LEU A 132 -9.55 -8.10 -4.53
CA LEU A 132 -9.73 -9.54 -4.33
C LEU A 132 -10.98 -9.76 -3.49
N GLU A 133 -11.90 -10.57 -3.96
CA GLU A 133 -13.09 -10.98 -3.23
C GLU A 133 -12.89 -12.39 -2.68
N PHE A 134 -12.92 -12.51 -1.36
CA PHE A 134 -12.95 -13.76 -0.62
C PHE A 134 -14.38 -14.04 -0.11
N ASP A 135 -14.61 -15.23 0.39
CA ASP A 135 -15.95 -15.62 0.89
C ASP A 135 -16.48 -14.67 1.97
N ARG A 136 -15.60 -14.23 2.89
CA ARG A 136 -15.99 -13.45 4.07
C ARG A 136 -15.65 -11.98 4.02
N PHE A 137 -14.75 -11.53 3.12
CA PHE A 137 -14.27 -10.14 3.05
C PHE A 137 -13.79 -9.76 1.66
N PHE A 138 -13.62 -8.46 1.44
CA PHE A 138 -12.87 -7.91 0.30
C PHE A 138 -11.50 -7.44 0.75
N LEU A 139 -10.49 -7.67 -0.08
CA LEU A 139 -9.17 -7.06 0.04
C LEU A 139 -8.92 -6.15 -1.15
N THR A 140 -8.84 -4.85 -0.91
CA THR A 140 -8.60 -3.84 -1.96
C THR A 140 -7.23 -3.20 -1.75
N GLN A 141 -6.41 -3.13 -2.79
CA GLN A 141 -5.22 -2.28 -2.77
C GLN A 141 -5.41 -1.04 -3.62
N VAL A 142 -4.74 0.03 -3.23
CA VAL A 142 -4.76 1.32 -3.93
C VAL A 142 -3.36 1.94 -4.04
N TYR A 143 -3.10 2.56 -5.17
CA TYR A 143 -2.05 3.55 -5.36
C TYR A 143 -2.70 4.88 -5.68
N THR A 144 -2.93 5.69 -4.65
CA THR A 144 -3.63 6.97 -4.75
C THR A 144 -2.81 7.98 -5.57
N PRO A 145 -3.42 8.75 -6.48
CA PRO A 145 -2.70 9.75 -7.25
C PRO A 145 -2.17 10.87 -6.35
N ASN A 146 -0.95 11.31 -6.59
CA ASN A 146 -0.36 12.46 -5.92
C ASN A 146 -0.90 13.78 -6.49
N ALA A 147 -1.10 14.80 -5.66
CA ALA A 147 -1.63 16.10 -6.08
C ALA A 147 -0.68 16.95 -6.96
N GLY A 148 0.58 16.52 -7.10
CA GLY A 148 1.63 17.22 -7.85
C GLY A 148 2.41 18.23 -7.00
N GLU A 149 3.66 18.47 -7.37
CA GLU A 149 4.57 19.36 -6.61
C GLU A 149 4.00 20.77 -6.40
N ASN A 150 3.29 21.29 -7.40
CA ASN A 150 2.64 22.62 -7.36
C ASN A 150 1.14 22.53 -7.04
N LEU A 151 0.64 21.39 -6.60
CA LEU A 151 -0.78 21.14 -6.32
C LEU A 151 -1.70 21.32 -7.55
N ASP A 152 -1.15 21.23 -8.74
CA ASP A 152 -1.86 21.41 -10.02
C ASP A 152 -2.93 20.33 -10.27
N ARG A 153 -2.84 19.21 -9.55
CA ARG A 153 -3.83 18.11 -9.59
C ARG A 153 -4.66 17.97 -8.30
N LEU A 154 -4.65 18.98 -7.42
CA LEU A 154 -5.32 18.85 -6.11
C LEU A 154 -6.83 18.67 -6.27
N ALA A 155 -7.48 19.37 -7.21
CA ALA A 155 -8.91 19.18 -7.47
C ALA A 155 -9.25 17.77 -7.98
N ASP A 156 -8.43 17.21 -8.86
CA ASP A 156 -8.58 15.82 -9.34
C ASP A 156 -8.33 14.83 -8.22
N ARG A 157 -7.38 15.12 -7.32
CA ARG A 157 -7.11 14.30 -6.14
C ARG A 157 -8.31 14.28 -5.18
N GLN A 158 -8.94 15.42 -4.91
CA GLN A 158 -10.15 15.48 -4.09
C GLN A 158 -11.30 14.67 -4.69
N ALA A 159 -11.50 14.77 -6.01
CA ALA A 159 -12.50 13.97 -6.71
C ALA A 159 -12.18 12.46 -6.67
N TRP A 160 -10.91 12.09 -6.78
CA TRP A 160 -10.45 10.71 -6.58
C TRP A 160 -10.79 10.23 -5.16
N ASP A 161 -10.42 10.99 -4.13
CA ASP A 161 -10.62 10.60 -2.73
C ASP A 161 -12.09 10.32 -2.42
N GLU A 162 -13.01 11.16 -2.91
CA GLU A 162 -14.46 10.96 -2.78
C GLU A 162 -14.92 9.65 -3.46
N LYS A 163 -14.52 9.44 -4.72
CA LYS A 163 -14.89 8.25 -5.50
C LYS A 163 -14.34 6.96 -4.90
N PHE A 164 -13.10 6.98 -4.41
CA PHE A 164 -12.50 5.83 -3.79
C PHE A 164 -13.17 5.51 -2.44
N ALA A 165 -13.48 6.52 -1.63
CA ALA A 165 -14.22 6.33 -0.38
C ALA A 165 -15.62 5.76 -0.62
N ASP A 166 -16.35 6.22 -1.65
CA ASP A 166 -17.66 5.69 -2.05
C ASP A 166 -17.53 4.22 -2.53
N TYR A 167 -16.48 3.92 -3.27
CA TYR A 167 -16.21 2.56 -3.72
C TYR A 167 -16.01 1.60 -2.54
N LEU A 168 -15.12 1.92 -1.59
CA LEU A 168 -14.92 1.10 -0.40
C LEU A 168 -16.20 0.96 0.44
N ALA A 169 -16.94 2.04 0.64
CA ALA A 169 -18.22 2.00 1.35
C ALA A 169 -19.29 1.14 0.64
N SER A 170 -19.25 1.07 -0.69
CA SER A 170 -20.14 0.18 -1.46
C SER A 170 -19.82 -1.29 -1.24
N LEU A 171 -18.54 -1.66 -1.17
CA LEU A 171 -18.08 -3.01 -0.85
C LEU A 171 -18.45 -3.39 0.60
N ASP A 172 -18.26 -2.45 1.54
CA ASP A 172 -18.53 -2.67 2.96
C ASP A 172 -20.00 -2.99 3.25
N LYS A 173 -20.93 -2.53 2.42
CA LYS A 173 -22.35 -2.91 2.51
C LYS A 173 -22.59 -4.40 2.22
N ILE A 174 -21.68 -5.07 1.53
CA ILE A 174 -21.79 -6.47 1.12
C ILE A 174 -21.04 -7.37 2.09
N LYS A 175 -19.75 -7.11 2.26
CA LYS A 175 -18.82 -7.84 3.15
C LYS A 175 -17.86 -6.86 3.80
N PRO A 176 -17.23 -7.19 4.95
CA PRO A 176 -16.13 -6.40 5.50
C PRO A 176 -15.03 -6.16 4.48
N VAL A 177 -14.39 -5.01 4.55
CA VAL A 177 -13.31 -4.60 3.66
C VAL A 177 -12.01 -4.47 4.45
N VAL A 178 -10.93 -5.00 3.88
CA VAL A 178 -9.55 -4.67 4.21
C VAL A 178 -8.99 -3.87 3.04
N ALA A 179 -8.46 -2.69 3.28
CA ALA A 179 -7.89 -1.85 2.23
C ALA A 179 -6.45 -1.45 2.57
N ALA A 180 -5.58 -1.48 1.57
CA ALA A 180 -4.17 -1.15 1.75
C ALA A 180 -3.60 -0.37 0.59
N GLY A 181 -2.49 0.28 0.86
CA GLY A 181 -1.62 0.84 -0.17
C GLY A 181 -1.02 2.17 0.20
N ASP A 182 -0.50 2.80 -0.82
CA ASP A 182 -0.01 4.17 -0.75
C ASP A 182 -1.19 5.13 -0.98
N PHE A 183 -1.62 5.79 0.09
CA PHE A 183 -2.70 6.78 0.05
C PHE A 183 -2.21 8.18 -0.28
N ASN A 184 -0.91 8.37 -0.41
CA ASN A 184 -0.31 9.66 -0.72
C ASN A 184 -0.83 10.82 0.17
N VAL A 185 -1.06 10.54 1.46
CA VAL A 185 -1.47 11.54 2.46
C VAL A 185 -1.00 11.14 3.85
N SER A 186 -0.41 12.09 4.58
CA SER A 186 -0.24 12.01 6.03
C SER A 186 -1.48 12.61 6.70
N HIS A 187 -2.26 11.79 7.41
CA HIS A 187 -3.57 12.21 7.92
C HIS A 187 -3.47 13.28 8.99
N ARG A 188 -2.63 13.05 9.99
CA ARG A 188 -2.51 13.91 11.19
C ARG A 188 -1.11 14.52 11.27
N GLU A 189 -0.94 15.55 12.07
CA GLU A 189 0.37 16.19 12.29
C GLU A 189 1.42 15.22 12.85
N ILE A 190 0.99 14.24 13.63
CA ILE A 190 1.86 13.18 14.16
C ILE A 190 2.30 12.15 13.09
N ASP A 191 1.74 12.20 11.89
CA ASP A 191 2.04 11.28 10.80
C ASP A 191 3.20 11.76 9.90
N LEU A 192 3.81 12.91 10.21
CA LEU A 192 5.02 13.38 9.53
C LEU A 192 5.96 14.14 10.47
N ALA A 193 7.24 14.17 10.12
CA ALA A 193 8.29 14.74 10.97
C ALA A 193 8.23 16.27 11.11
N HIS A 194 7.79 16.99 10.07
CA HIS A 194 7.84 18.44 10.00
C HIS A 194 6.51 19.04 9.50
N PRO A 195 5.41 18.97 10.29
CA PRO A 195 4.08 19.38 9.82
C PRO A 195 4.02 20.86 9.44
N ASP A 196 4.61 21.75 10.22
CA ASP A 196 4.49 23.19 10.00
C ASP A 196 5.08 23.67 8.67
N SER A 197 6.18 23.07 8.22
CA SER A 197 6.81 23.41 6.94
C SER A 197 6.15 22.74 5.73
N ASN A 198 5.23 21.79 5.93
CA ASN A 198 4.64 20.97 4.88
C ASN A 198 3.13 21.18 4.66
N ARG A 199 2.50 22.16 5.31
CA ARG A 199 1.04 22.39 5.23
C ARG A 199 0.53 22.66 3.82
N GLN A 200 1.37 23.08 2.90
CA GLN A 200 1.06 23.32 1.49
C GLN A 200 1.79 22.34 0.55
N SER A 201 2.30 21.24 1.09
CA SER A 201 2.93 20.19 0.30
C SER A 201 1.90 19.13 -0.10
N ALA A 202 2.03 18.57 -1.31
CA ALA A 202 1.24 17.41 -1.74
C ALA A 202 1.40 16.26 -0.71
N GLY A 203 0.28 15.67 -0.33
CA GLY A 203 0.21 14.65 0.73
C GLY A 203 0.00 15.21 2.14
N PHE A 204 -0.04 16.54 2.33
CA PHE A 204 -0.34 17.15 3.64
C PHE A 204 -1.17 18.44 3.57
N THR A 205 -1.79 18.72 2.44
CA THR A 205 -2.77 19.81 2.34
C THR A 205 -3.99 19.50 3.21
N GLU A 206 -4.71 20.54 3.62
CA GLU A 206 -5.95 20.38 4.38
C GLU A 206 -6.99 19.57 3.61
N GLU A 207 -7.07 19.79 2.28
CA GLU A 207 -7.99 19.11 1.38
C GLU A 207 -7.73 17.60 1.34
N GLU A 208 -6.46 17.17 1.21
CA GLU A 208 -6.09 15.74 1.19
C GLU A 208 -6.36 15.10 2.55
N ARG A 209 -6.00 15.75 3.64
CA ARG A 209 -6.25 15.29 5.02
C ARG A 209 -7.74 15.16 5.31
N GLN A 210 -8.55 16.14 4.86
CA GLN A 210 -10.01 16.09 4.98
C GLN A 210 -10.60 14.96 4.13
N GLY A 211 -10.07 14.71 2.94
CA GLY A 211 -10.44 13.57 2.09
C GLY A 211 -10.25 12.24 2.82
N PHE A 212 -9.10 12.06 3.50
CA PHE A 212 -8.83 10.87 4.30
C PHE A 212 -9.72 10.77 5.54
N THR A 213 -9.98 11.88 6.22
CA THR A 213 -10.96 11.94 7.32
C THR A 213 -12.36 11.51 6.86
N ASN A 214 -12.79 11.97 5.69
CA ASN A 214 -14.08 11.59 5.11
C ASN A 214 -14.14 10.11 4.75
N LEU A 215 -13.03 9.54 4.27
CA LEU A 215 -12.91 8.10 4.02
C LEU A 215 -13.11 7.30 5.32
N LEU A 216 -12.40 7.64 6.38
CA LEU A 216 -12.55 6.97 7.68
C LEU A 216 -13.98 7.10 8.22
N ALA A 217 -14.59 8.29 8.09
CA ALA A 217 -15.97 8.55 8.51
C ALA A 217 -17.03 7.68 7.77
N LYS A 218 -16.68 7.02 6.67
CA LYS A 218 -17.54 6.05 5.99
C LYS A 218 -17.55 4.65 6.63
N GLY A 219 -16.93 4.49 7.77
CA GLY A 219 -16.91 3.24 8.54
C GLY A 219 -15.61 2.46 8.44
N PHE A 220 -14.48 3.17 8.35
CA PHE A 220 -13.15 2.56 8.27
C PHE A 220 -12.23 3.02 9.39
N THR A 221 -11.44 2.10 9.89
CA THR A 221 -10.46 2.29 10.96
C THR A 221 -9.03 2.19 10.40
N ASP A 222 -8.17 3.17 10.72
CA ASP A 222 -6.71 3.09 10.53
C ASP A 222 -6.14 2.10 11.55
N THR A 223 -5.70 0.94 11.09
CA THR A 223 -5.29 -0.17 11.95
C THR A 223 -4.04 0.15 12.77
N PHE A 224 -3.11 0.94 12.22
CA PHE A 224 -1.93 1.36 12.95
C PHE A 224 -2.30 2.23 14.15
N ARG A 225 -3.20 3.21 13.95
CA ARG A 225 -3.68 4.06 15.02
C ARG A 225 -4.57 3.32 16.02
N HIS A 226 -5.31 2.33 15.57
CA HIS A 226 -6.12 1.46 16.42
C HIS A 226 -5.25 0.68 17.41
N ILE A 227 -4.14 0.10 16.95
CA ILE A 227 -3.24 -0.73 17.77
C ILE A 227 -2.30 0.14 18.64
N HIS A 228 -1.71 1.19 18.07
CA HIS A 228 -0.60 1.93 18.69
C HIS A 228 -1.00 3.30 19.28
N GLY A 229 -2.23 3.78 18.99
CA GLY A 229 -2.66 5.11 19.41
C GLY A 229 -1.81 6.22 18.78
N ASP A 230 -1.52 7.25 19.55
CA ASP A 230 -0.85 8.48 19.09
C ASP A 230 0.68 8.43 19.16
N VAL A 231 1.27 7.27 18.89
CA VAL A 231 2.72 7.14 18.77
C VAL A 231 3.26 8.03 17.65
N THR A 232 4.40 8.68 17.89
CA THR A 232 5.08 9.57 16.95
C THR A 232 6.37 8.94 16.43
N GLY A 233 6.91 9.48 15.32
CA GLY A 233 8.20 9.04 14.78
C GLY A 233 8.17 7.73 14.03
N VAL A 234 6.98 7.20 13.72
CA VAL A 234 6.80 6.00 12.88
C VAL A 234 6.28 6.45 11.51
N TYR A 235 7.08 6.23 10.51
CA TYR A 235 6.82 6.68 9.13
C TYR A 235 6.95 5.53 8.15
N THR A 236 6.37 5.69 6.96
CA THR A 236 6.40 4.70 5.88
C THR A 236 7.11 5.19 4.63
N TRP A 237 7.34 6.50 4.52
CA TRP A 237 8.00 7.12 3.36
C TRP A 237 9.03 8.18 3.78
N TRP A 238 10.14 8.26 3.00
CA TRP A 238 11.21 9.25 3.15
C TRP A 238 11.66 9.77 1.79
N SER A 239 11.82 11.09 1.69
CA SER A 239 12.26 11.72 0.44
C SER A 239 13.61 11.19 -0.04
N GLN A 240 13.69 10.77 -1.31
CA GLN A 240 14.96 10.38 -1.95
C GLN A 240 15.78 11.59 -2.43
N ILE A 241 15.15 12.75 -2.55
CA ILE A 241 15.84 14.01 -2.91
C ILE A 241 16.74 14.45 -1.74
N ILE A 242 16.26 14.30 -0.51
CA ILE A 242 17.02 14.61 0.71
C ILE A 242 17.67 13.33 1.21
N ARG A 243 18.91 13.08 0.83
CA ARG A 243 19.64 11.83 1.11
C ARG A 243 19.71 11.44 2.58
N THR A 244 19.59 12.40 3.50
CA THR A 244 19.63 12.18 4.95
C THR A 244 18.25 12.01 5.58
N SER A 245 17.16 12.10 4.80
CA SER A 245 15.80 12.07 5.34
C SER A 245 15.53 10.81 6.16
N LYS A 246 15.92 9.64 5.64
CA LYS A 246 15.71 8.35 6.32
C LYS A 246 16.63 8.18 7.52
N ILE A 247 17.88 8.60 7.42
CA ILE A 247 18.88 8.57 8.53
C ILE A 247 18.40 9.43 9.71
N ASN A 248 17.85 10.60 9.39
CA ASN A 248 17.33 11.54 10.40
C ASN A 248 15.88 11.25 10.80
N ASN A 249 15.28 10.21 10.24
CA ASN A 249 13.87 9.87 10.38
C ASN A 249 12.91 11.05 10.06
N SER A 250 13.26 11.86 9.04
CA SER A 250 12.42 12.95 8.53
C SER A 250 11.44 12.38 7.50
N GLY A 251 10.50 11.56 7.96
CA GLY A 251 9.59 10.77 7.15
C GLY A 251 8.13 11.18 7.28
N TRP A 252 7.29 10.50 6.51
CA TRP A 252 5.84 10.64 6.43
C TRP A 252 5.21 9.27 6.50
N ARG A 253 4.08 9.12 7.20
CA ARG A 253 3.24 7.92 7.16
C ARG A 253 2.13 8.17 6.15
N ILE A 254 2.27 7.57 4.97
CA ILE A 254 1.37 7.70 3.82
C ILE A 254 0.86 6.37 3.29
N ASP A 255 1.41 5.27 3.77
CA ASP A 255 0.95 3.91 3.51
C ASP A 255 0.11 3.42 4.70
N TYR A 256 -1.04 2.81 4.42
CA TYR A 256 -2.00 2.42 5.45
C TYR A 256 -2.59 1.04 5.21
N TRP A 257 -2.97 0.39 6.31
CA TRP A 257 -3.99 -0.64 6.37
C TRP A 257 -5.25 -0.04 7.00
N LEU A 258 -6.35 -0.10 6.26
CA LEU A 258 -7.68 0.27 6.74
C LEU A 258 -8.56 -0.97 6.79
N VAL A 259 -9.41 -1.07 7.79
CA VAL A 259 -10.41 -2.14 7.89
C VAL A 259 -11.78 -1.56 8.16
N SER A 260 -12.84 -2.24 7.74
CA SER A 260 -14.20 -1.91 8.19
C SER A 260 -14.26 -1.86 9.70
N ASP A 261 -14.91 -0.86 10.29
CA ASP A 261 -15.00 -0.66 11.75
C ASP A 261 -15.46 -1.91 12.48
N ARG A 262 -16.39 -2.68 11.89
CA ARG A 262 -16.95 -3.91 12.49
C ARG A 262 -15.97 -5.08 12.62
N ILE A 263 -14.78 -4.97 12.03
CA ILE A 263 -13.71 -5.98 12.15
C ILE A 263 -12.42 -5.40 12.74
N ALA A 264 -12.42 -4.15 13.20
CA ALA A 264 -11.24 -3.49 13.74
C ALA A 264 -10.68 -4.23 14.99
N ASP A 265 -11.56 -4.73 15.85
CA ASP A 265 -11.15 -5.50 17.05
C ASP A 265 -10.53 -6.86 16.74
N LYS A 266 -10.60 -7.31 15.48
CA LYS A 266 -9.94 -8.54 15.03
C LYS A 266 -8.49 -8.35 14.58
N VAL A 267 -8.03 -7.10 14.50
CA VAL A 267 -6.64 -6.76 14.15
C VAL A 267 -5.74 -7.08 15.35
N SER A 268 -4.78 -7.99 15.14
CA SER A 268 -3.80 -8.36 16.16
C SER A 268 -2.47 -7.64 16.00
N ARG A 269 -2.09 -7.30 14.74
CA ARG A 269 -0.85 -6.57 14.44
C ARG A 269 -1.05 -5.60 13.28
N SER A 270 -0.46 -4.42 13.39
CA SER A 270 -0.34 -3.43 12.32
C SER A 270 1.00 -2.73 12.49
N GLU A 271 1.98 -3.02 11.63
CA GLU A 271 3.38 -2.64 11.84
C GLU A 271 4.01 -2.10 10.58
N VAL A 272 5.07 -1.31 10.73
CA VAL A 272 5.97 -0.89 9.66
C VAL A 272 7.21 -1.78 9.69
N ILE A 273 7.53 -2.43 8.56
CA ILE A 273 8.70 -3.31 8.40
C ILE A 273 9.89 -2.46 7.93
N ASP A 274 11.06 -2.68 8.49
CA ASP A 274 12.27 -2.00 8.04
C ASP A 274 12.59 -2.36 6.58
N SER A 275 12.72 -1.35 5.73
CA SER A 275 13.09 -1.48 4.32
C SER A 275 14.57 -1.16 4.05
N GLY A 276 15.39 -1.05 5.09
CA GLY A 276 16.79 -0.68 4.95
C GLY A 276 17.02 0.80 4.56
N PRO A 277 18.26 1.19 4.30
CA PRO A 277 18.64 2.60 4.27
C PRO A 277 18.24 3.37 3.00
N ARG A 278 17.91 2.67 1.90
CA ARG A 278 17.81 3.28 0.57
C ARG A 278 16.41 3.27 -0.05
N GLN A 279 15.47 2.53 0.53
CA GLN A 279 14.10 2.50 0.02
C GLN A 279 13.35 3.74 0.51
N ASP A 280 12.56 4.35 -0.40
CA ASP A 280 11.71 5.48 -0.06
C ASP A 280 10.46 5.06 0.71
N HIS A 281 9.88 3.91 0.41
CA HIS A 281 8.79 3.33 1.19
C HIS A 281 9.24 2.13 2.02
N ALA A 282 8.61 1.96 3.16
CA ALA A 282 8.71 0.78 4.00
C ALA A 282 7.46 -0.10 3.80
N PRO A 283 7.59 -1.43 3.77
CA PRO A 283 6.44 -2.32 3.79
C PRO A 283 5.65 -2.18 5.08
N ILE A 284 4.35 -2.39 5.00
CA ILE A 284 3.44 -2.41 6.15
C ILE A 284 2.78 -3.77 6.28
N LEU A 285 2.72 -4.28 7.52
CA LEU A 285 2.15 -5.57 7.90
C LEU A 285 0.79 -5.39 8.54
N LEU A 286 -0.14 -6.28 8.23
CA LEU A 286 -1.39 -6.49 8.97
C LEU A 286 -1.55 -7.97 9.29
N GLU A 287 -1.88 -8.29 10.55
CA GLU A 287 -2.41 -9.59 10.95
C GLU A 287 -3.81 -9.39 11.54
N ILE A 288 -4.77 -10.18 11.04
CA ILE A 288 -6.19 -10.03 11.38
C ILE A 288 -6.90 -11.38 11.34
N ASP A 289 -7.79 -11.63 12.29
CA ASP A 289 -8.64 -12.83 12.34
C ASP A 289 -9.91 -12.62 11.50
N LEU A 290 -9.98 -13.21 10.29
CA LEU A 290 -11.05 -13.01 9.30
C LEU A 290 -11.88 -14.27 9.07
#